data_5397be729183888a3501b55c39e0b5a2
#
_entry.id   5397be729183888a3501b55c39e0b5a2
#
_cell.length_a   1.000
_cell.length_b   1.000
_cell.length_c   1.000
_cell.angle_alpha   90.00
_cell.angle_beta   90.00
_cell.angle_gamma   90.00
#
_symmetry.space_group_name_H-M   'P 1'
#
loop_
_entity.id
_entity.type
_entity.pdbx_description
1 polymer ?
#
loop_
_entity_poly.entity_id
_entity_poly.type
_entity_poly.pdbx_seq_one_letter_code
_entity_poly.pdbx_strand_id
1 'polypeptide(L)'
;MVSQRTGIINQIRAFLLERSIAVRQGIRFLRAELPRILAMPPDVLSPRMVRIVEDLACDWRRFDERVEGLSNEIETIARQDAGCERLMSVPGIGPIISSAMVAAIGAGVCSPRAAILPPGSGSFPNRSRPATAPFSASYPGVAIATCGFLFVQAAWVVLIKPKIWERHGLKPWIEAARKRLHHNVLAIALANKLARIAWSVLARGRAFEARKIDQAANQSA
;
A
#
# COMPACT_ATOMS: atom_id res chain seq x y z
N MET A 1 6.08 6.74 11.00
CA MET A 1 7.02 5.62 11.08
C MET A 1 7.58 5.18 9.72
N VAL A 2 6.78 4.67 8.77
CA VAL A 2 7.30 4.25 7.44
C VAL A 2 8.02 5.38 6.71
N SER A 3 7.46 6.60 6.72
CA SER A 3 8.09 7.79 6.13
C SER A 3 9.41 8.17 6.83
N GLN A 4 9.47 8.08 8.16
CA GLN A 4 10.70 8.32 8.93
C GLN A 4 11.78 7.30 8.60
N ARG A 5 11.42 6.00 8.55
CA ARG A 5 12.32 4.94 8.12
C ARG A 5 12.89 5.21 6.73
N THR A 6 12.05 5.60 5.78
CA THR A 6 12.49 5.95 4.42
C THR A 6 13.41 7.16 4.42
N GLY A 7 13.14 8.15 5.28
CA GLY A 7 14.01 9.32 5.47
C GLY A 7 15.41 8.92 5.93
N ILE A 8 15.51 8.07 6.95
CA ILE A 8 16.80 7.58 7.47
C ILE A 8 17.58 6.81 6.38
N ILE A 9 16.91 5.92 5.65
CA ILE A 9 17.54 5.18 4.55
C ILE A 9 18.07 6.12 3.47
N ASN A 10 17.34 7.18 3.15
CA ASN A 10 17.79 8.18 2.19
C ASN A 10 18.96 9.02 2.73
N GLN A 11 18.98 9.35 4.02
CA GLN A 11 20.11 10.03 4.66
C GLN A 11 21.38 9.17 4.60
N ILE A 12 21.29 7.88 4.96
CA ILE A 12 22.44 6.97 4.84
C ILE A 12 22.97 6.97 3.41
N ARG A 13 22.08 6.85 2.42
CA ARG A 13 22.49 6.86 1.00
C ARG A 13 23.12 8.16 0.57
N ALA A 14 22.60 9.30 1.03
CA ALA A 14 23.17 10.61 0.73
C ALA A 14 24.61 10.71 1.26
N PHE A 15 24.86 10.36 2.52
CA PHE A 15 26.20 10.35 3.10
C PHE A 15 27.17 9.43 2.37
N LEU A 16 26.70 8.24 1.94
CA LEU A 16 27.55 7.31 1.18
C LEU A 16 27.84 7.85 -0.22
N LEU A 17 26.87 8.48 -0.87
CA LEU A 17 27.02 9.06 -2.19
C LEU A 17 28.01 10.24 -2.20
N GLU A 18 28.02 11.07 -1.14
CA GLU A 18 29.02 12.14 -0.95
C GLU A 18 30.47 11.58 -0.92
N ARG A 19 30.63 10.33 -0.57
CA ARG A 19 31.91 9.60 -0.60
C ARG A 19 32.09 8.74 -1.83
N SER A 20 31.30 8.97 -2.88
CA SER A 20 31.32 8.19 -4.12
C SER A 20 31.01 6.69 -3.93
N ILE A 21 30.38 6.31 -2.82
CA ILE A 21 29.95 4.96 -2.54
C ILE A 21 28.51 4.82 -3.01
N ALA A 22 28.32 4.32 -4.22
CA ALA A 22 26.99 4.09 -4.80
C ALA A 22 26.42 2.75 -4.35
N VAL A 23 25.25 2.77 -3.71
CA VAL A 23 24.51 1.56 -3.34
C VAL A 23 23.26 1.43 -4.20
N ARG A 24 23.03 0.24 -4.75
CA ARG A 24 21.86 -0.07 -5.58
C ARG A 24 20.56 0.31 -4.86
N GLN A 25 19.58 0.81 -5.62
CA GLN A 25 18.27 1.19 -5.09
C GLN A 25 17.52 -0.03 -4.52
N GLY A 26 16.89 0.16 -3.35
CA GLY A 26 16.12 -0.86 -2.62
C GLY A 26 16.70 -1.12 -1.22
N ILE A 27 15.81 -1.30 -0.24
CA ILE A 27 16.15 -1.51 1.19
C ILE A 27 17.06 -2.74 1.36
N ARG A 28 16.78 -3.81 0.62
CA ARG A 28 17.53 -5.07 0.70
C ARG A 28 19.01 -4.90 0.34
N PHE A 29 19.30 -4.10 -0.69
CA PHE A 29 20.67 -3.90 -1.15
C PHE A 29 21.47 -3.09 -0.14
N LEU A 30 20.90 -2.02 0.40
CA LEU A 30 21.56 -1.26 1.45
C LEU A 30 21.83 -2.12 2.69
N ARG A 31 20.86 -2.94 3.12
CA ARG A 31 21.01 -3.82 4.27
C ARG A 31 22.13 -4.85 4.07
N ALA A 32 22.28 -5.41 2.87
CA ALA A 32 23.32 -6.38 2.54
C ALA A 32 24.72 -5.74 2.44
N GLU A 33 24.80 -4.52 1.90
CA GLU A 33 26.07 -3.81 1.70
C GLU A 33 26.56 -3.09 2.97
N LEU A 34 25.68 -2.76 3.90
CA LEU A 34 26.00 -1.95 5.08
C LEU A 34 27.15 -2.50 5.92
N PRO A 35 27.25 -3.79 6.25
CA PRO A 35 28.37 -4.35 6.99
C PRO A 35 29.71 -4.16 6.28
N ARG A 36 29.74 -4.33 4.96
CA ARG A 36 30.93 -4.12 4.14
C ARG A 36 31.36 -2.66 4.12
N ILE A 37 30.38 -1.75 4.04
CA ILE A 37 30.62 -0.32 4.02
C ILE A 37 31.20 0.15 5.35
N LEU A 38 30.67 -0.32 6.46
CA LEU A 38 31.17 0.03 7.80
C LEU A 38 32.58 -0.51 8.10
N ALA A 39 32.99 -1.56 7.39
CA ALA A 39 34.34 -2.13 7.48
C ALA A 39 35.37 -1.48 6.53
N MET A 40 34.99 -0.42 5.81
CA MET A 40 35.90 0.27 4.89
C MET A 40 37.02 1.00 5.64
N PRO A 41 38.22 1.10 5.03
CA PRO A 41 39.36 1.79 5.66
C PRO A 41 39.06 3.28 5.87
N PRO A 42 39.73 3.90 6.86
CA PRO A 42 39.54 5.31 7.27
C PRO A 42 39.73 6.32 6.15
N ASP A 43 40.53 5.99 5.15
CA ASP A 43 40.82 6.84 3.98
C ASP A 43 39.55 7.01 3.09
N VAL A 44 38.71 5.99 3.05
CA VAL A 44 37.46 6.02 2.28
C VAL A 44 36.31 6.56 3.11
N LEU A 45 36.19 6.10 4.34
CA LEU A 45 35.13 6.49 5.26
C LEU A 45 35.71 6.89 6.61
N SER A 46 35.70 8.19 6.91
CA SER A 46 36.29 8.69 8.17
C SER A 46 35.59 8.05 9.39
N PRO A 47 36.31 7.87 10.53
CA PRO A 47 35.73 7.27 11.74
C PRO A 47 34.48 8.00 12.25
N ARG A 48 34.42 9.33 12.04
CA ARG A 48 33.22 10.11 12.36
C ARG A 48 32.01 9.76 11.48
N MET A 49 32.26 9.56 10.18
CA MET A 49 31.20 9.17 9.24
C MET A 49 30.70 7.75 9.52
N VAL A 50 31.60 6.81 9.82
CA VAL A 50 31.23 5.45 10.24
C VAL A 50 30.26 5.51 11.42
N ARG A 51 30.59 6.28 12.46
CA ARG A 51 29.73 6.44 13.65
C ARG A 51 28.35 7.00 13.29
N ILE A 52 28.28 8.04 12.45
CA ILE A 52 27.00 8.61 12.00
C ILE A 52 26.16 7.58 11.25
N VAL A 53 26.78 6.81 10.35
CA VAL A 53 26.07 5.78 9.59
C VAL A 53 25.63 4.63 10.49
N GLU A 54 26.41 4.26 11.50
CA GLU A 54 26.05 3.25 12.51
C GLU A 54 24.85 3.69 13.35
N ASP A 55 24.84 4.95 13.83
CA ASP A 55 23.73 5.52 14.59
C ASP A 55 22.42 5.51 13.75
N LEU A 56 22.52 5.99 12.51
CA LEU A 56 21.38 5.95 11.59
C LEU A 56 20.91 4.52 11.28
N ALA A 57 21.83 3.56 11.17
CA ALA A 57 21.49 2.17 10.95
C ALA A 57 20.83 1.53 12.19
N CYS A 58 21.20 1.98 13.39
CA CYS A 58 20.55 1.58 14.63
C CYS A 58 19.12 2.11 14.69
N ASP A 59 18.91 3.39 14.38
CA ASP A 59 17.58 3.99 14.29
C ASP A 59 16.70 3.30 13.24
N TRP A 60 17.28 2.99 12.07
CA TRP A 60 16.58 2.24 11.03
C TRP A 60 16.07 0.89 11.56
N ARG A 61 16.90 0.11 12.25
CA ARG A 61 16.51 -1.19 12.84
C ARG A 61 15.37 -1.03 13.84
N ARG A 62 15.42 -0.03 14.72
CA ARG A 62 14.34 0.28 15.66
C ARG A 62 13.02 0.59 14.97
N PHE A 63 13.07 1.35 13.85
CA PHE A 63 11.86 1.61 13.06
C PHE A 63 11.34 0.37 12.34
N ASP A 64 12.21 -0.51 11.85
CA ASP A 64 11.81 -1.78 11.23
C ASP A 64 11.08 -2.66 12.24
N GLU A 65 11.62 -2.85 13.44
CA GLU A 65 11.00 -3.63 14.52
C GLU A 65 9.62 -3.07 14.89
N ARG A 66 9.50 -1.76 15.03
CA ARG A 66 8.21 -1.13 15.33
C ARG A 66 7.19 -1.26 14.21
N VAL A 67 7.61 -1.13 12.97
CA VAL A 67 6.73 -1.31 11.80
C VAL A 67 6.27 -2.76 11.70
N GLU A 68 7.16 -3.72 11.93
CA GLU A 68 6.86 -5.14 11.93
C GLU A 68 5.91 -5.51 13.07
N GLY A 69 6.18 -5.05 14.30
CA GLY A 69 5.30 -5.28 15.45
C GLY A 69 3.87 -4.78 15.19
N LEU A 70 3.71 -3.53 14.73
CA LEU A 70 2.39 -3.00 14.40
C LEU A 70 1.72 -3.71 13.22
N SER A 71 2.50 -4.16 12.24
CA SER A 71 1.94 -4.92 11.11
C SER A 71 1.39 -6.26 11.56
N ASN A 72 2.08 -6.96 12.47
CA ASN A 72 1.65 -8.22 13.06
C ASN A 72 0.41 -8.03 13.94
N GLU A 73 0.34 -6.93 14.70
CA GLU A 73 -0.83 -6.59 15.50
C GLU A 73 -2.06 -6.36 14.62
N ILE A 74 -1.93 -5.55 13.57
CA ILE A 74 -3.00 -5.30 12.60
C ILE A 74 -3.45 -6.61 11.92
N GLU A 75 -2.51 -7.48 11.56
CA GLU A 75 -2.82 -8.78 10.96
C GLU A 75 -3.59 -9.68 11.92
N THR A 76 -3.22 -9.68 13.20
CA THR A 76 -3.92 -10.44 14.25
C THR A 76 -5.35 -9.95 14.41
N ILE A 77 -5.54 -8.62 14.53
CA ILE A 77 -6.86 -8.00 14.62
C ILE A 77 -7.71 -8.34 13.38
N ALA A 78 -7.12 -8.21 12.19
CA ALA A 78 -7.83 -8.48 10.95
C ALA A 78 -8.27 -9.95 10.79
N ARG A 79 -7.53 -10.89 11.37
CA ARG A 79 -7.90 -12.32 11.38
C ARG A 79 -9.00 -12.64 12.38
N GLN A 80 -9.14 -11.85 13.44
CA GLN A 80 -10.18 -12.05 14.47
C GLN A 80 -11.52 -11.43 14.08
N ASP A 81 -11.54 -10.50 13.12
CA ASP A 81 -12.75 -9.82 12.69
C ASP A 81 -13.33 -10.47 11.43
N ALA A 82 -14.57 -10.96 11.53
CA ALA A 82 -15.27 -11.61 10.42
C ALA A 82 -15.55 -10.69 9.22
N GLY A 83 -15.62 -9.37 9.42
CA GLY A 83 -15.73 -8.38 8.37
C GLY A 83 -14.43 -8.26 7.58
N CYS A 84 -13.29 -8.21 8.29
CA CYS A 84 -11.96 -8.20 7.71
C CYS A 84 -11.67 -9.49 6.93
N GLU A 85 -12.02 -10.65 7.48
CA GLU A 85 -11.82 -11.94 6.81
C GLU A 85 -12.58 -12.00 5.48
N ARG A 86 -13.85 -11.58 5.46
CA ARG A 86 -14.64 -11.48 4.23
C ARG A 86 -14.02 -10.51 3.22
N LEU A 87 -13.52 -9.37 3.68
CA LEU A 87 -12.86 -8.38 2.80
C LEU A 87 -11.56 -8.91 2.20
N MET A 88 -10.79 -9.70 2.93
CA MET A 88 -9.56 -10.30 2.42
C MET A 88 -9.80 -11.32 1.30
N SER A 89 -11.03 -11.77 1.07
CA SER A 89 -11.39 -12.54 -0.12
C SER A 89 -11.35 -11.72 -1.41
N VAL A 90 -11.42 -10.38 -1.32
CA VAL A 90 -11.38 -9.47 -2.48
C VAL A 90 -9.94 -9.30 -2.95
N PRO A 91 -9.66 -9.44 -4.26
CA PRO A 91 -8.30 -9.32 -4.79
C PRO A 91 -7.66 -7.97 -4.49
N GLY A 92 -6.45 -8.01 -3.95
CA GLY A 92 -5.67 -6.80 -3.62
C GLY A 92 -6.00 -6.20 -2.24
N ILE A 93 -6.98 -6.70 -1.52
CA ILE A 93 -7.30 -6.28 -0.17
C ILE A 93 -6.55 -7.18 0.83
N GLY A 94 -5.66 -6.57 1.60
CA GLY A 94 -4.92 -7.23 2.69
C GLY A 94 -5.38 -6.74 4.07
N PRO A 95 -4.73 -7.21 5.15
CA PRO A 95 -5.09 -6.88 6.54
C PRO A 95 -5.21 -5.37 6.82
N ILE A 96 -4.29 -4.57 6.28
CA ILE A 96 -4.28 -3.12 6.49
C ILE A 96 -5.51 -2.46 5.85
N ILE A 97 -5.90 -2.89 4.64
CA ILE A 97 -7.03 -2.29 3.92
C ILE A 97 -8.35 -2.75 4.53
N SER A 98 -8.45 -4.04 4.87
CA SER A 98 -9.64 -4.60 5.50
C SER A 98 -9.93 -3.98 6.86
N SER A 99 -8.93 -3.88 7.74
CA SER A 99 -9.07 -3.27 9.06
C SER A 99 -9.41 -1.78 8.98
N ALA A 100 -8.75 -1.03 8.09
CA ALA A 100 -9.05 0.38 7.86
C ALA A 100 -10.48 0.60 7.36
N MET A 101 -10.97 -0.27 6.49
CA MET A 101 -12.32 -0.18 5.95
C MET A 101 -13.38 -0.53 6.99
N VAL A 102 -13.18 -1.60 7.75
CA VAL A 102 -14.10 -1.99 8.85
C VAL A 102 -14.16 -0.89 9.91
N ALA A 103 -13.02 -0.33 10.31
CA ALA A 103 -12.97 0.77 11.26
C ALA A 103 -13.68 2.04 10.74
N ALA A 104 -13.54 2.36 9.46
CA ALA A 104 -14.18 3.51 8.85
C ALA A 104 -15.71 3.34 8.75
N ILE A 105 -16.20 2.13 8.51
CA ILE A 105 -17.64 1.82 8.46
C ILE A 105 -18.23 1.79 9.87
N GLY A 106 -17.57 1.14 10.82
CA GLY A 106 -17.98 1.09 12.23
C GLY A 106 -18.07 2.48 12.87
N ALA A 107 -17.22 3.42 12.44
CA ALA A 107 -17.29 4.82 12.84
C ALA A 107 -18.39 5.65 12.12
N GLY A 108 -19.19 5.01 11.25
CA GLY A 108 -20.24 5.70 10.48
C GLY A 108 -19.72 6.64 9.37
N VAL A 109 -18.43 6.57 9.09
CA VAL A 109 -17.75 7.54 8.21
C VAL A 109 -17.80 7.14 6.72
N CYS A 110 -17.95 5.86 6.41
CA CYS A 110 -18.00 5.36 5.03
C CYS A 110 -19.42 5.04 4.57
N SER A 111 -20.01 5.95 3.80
CA SER A 111 -21.16 5.66 2.93
C SER A 111 -20.64 5.11 1.57
N PRO A 112 -21.41 4.27 0.86
CA PRO A 112 -21.04 3.76 -0.47
C PRO A 112 -20.74 4.87 -1.48
N ARG A 113 -21.40 6.01 -1.34
CA ARG A 113 -21.17 7.20 -2.18
C ARG A 113 -19.87 7.92 -1.91
N ALA A 114 -19.37 7.86 -0.68
CA ALA A 114 -18.15 8.54 -0.26
C ALA A 114 -16.86 7.77 -0.63
N ALA A 115 -16.95 6.44 -0.81
CA ALA A 115 -15.84 5.61 -1.27
C ALA A 115 -15.58 5.73 -2.79
N ILE A 116 -16.50 6.34 -3.54
CA ILE A 116 -16.36 6.55 -4.99
C ILE A 116 -15.68 7.90 -5.19
N LEU A 117 -14.43 7.90 -5.59
CA LEU A 117 -13.74 9.11 -6.06
C LEU A 117 -14.47 9.60 -7.33
N PRO A 118 -14.97 10.84 -7.37
CA PRO A 118 -15.59 11.37 -8.58
C PRO A 118 -14.56 11.39 -9.70
N PRO A 119 -14.94 10.99 -10.93
CA PRO A 119 -14.06 11.12 -12.09
C PRO A 119 -13.79 12.60 -12.32
N GLY A 120 -12.55 13.03 -12.16
CA GLY A 120 -12.13 14.42 -12.40
C GLY A 120 -11.70 15.22 -11.16
N SER A 121 -11.91 14.76 -9.93
CA SER A 121 -11.31 15.42 -8.78
C SER A 121 -9.83 15.02 -8.65
N GLY A 122 -8.98 15.58 -9.52
CA GLY A 122 -7.52 15.50 -9.45
C GLY A 122 -6.91 16.25 -8.26
N SER A 123 -7.66 16.45 -7.20
CA SER A 123 -7.17 17.00 -5.95
C SER A 123 -6.50 15.91 -5.13
N PHE A 124 -5.30 15.51 -5.57
CA PHE A 124 -4.33 14.98 -4.62
C PHE A 124 -4.14 16.07 -3.55
N PRO A 125 -4.23 15.73 -2.24
CA PRO A 125 -3.95 16.71 -1.20
C PRO A 125 -2.56 17.30 -1.49
N ASN A 126 -2.54 18.60 -1.71
CA ASN A 126 -1.35 19.36 -2.02
C ASN A 126 -0.26 19.05 -0.99
N ARG A 127 0.94 18.76 -1.46
CA ARG A 127 2.16 18.42 -0.68
C ARG A 127 2.60 19.51 0.33
N SER A 128 1.88 20.60 0.45
CA SER A 128 2.22 21.79 1.25
C SER A 128 1.63 21.81 2.65
N ARG A 129 1.05 20.71 3.17
CA ARG A 129 0.66 20.65 4.58
C ARG A 129 1.85 20.22 5.43
N PRO A 130 2.24 21.02 6.46
CA PRO A 130 3.31 20.66 7.37
C PRO A 130 2.97 19.36 8.11
N ALA A 131 3.98 18.48 8.24
CA ALA A 131 3.89 17.16 8.85
C ALA A 131 3.57 17.16 10.37
N THR A 132 3.20 18.28 10.95
CA THR A 132 3.00 18.50 12.39
C THR A 132 1.55 18.61 12.84
N ALA A 133 0.55 18.40 11.95
CA ALA A 133 -0.83 18.35 12.41
C ALA A 133 -1.08 17.01 13.13
N PRO A 134 -1.54 17.03 14.40
CA PRO A 134 -1.89 15.80 15.10
C PRO A 134 -2.99 15.08 14.32
N PHE A 135 -2.79 13.78 14.11
CA PHE A 135 -3.77 12.89 13.49
C PHE A 135 -4.96 12.73 14.45
N SER A 136 -5.89 13.67 14.43
CA SER A 136 -7.16 13.50 15.13
C SER A 136 -8.11 12.73 14.24
N ALA A 137 -8.50 11.53 14.69
CA ALA A 137 -9.42 10.61 14.01
C ALA A 137 -10.84 11.18 13.82
N SER A 138 -11.07 12.43 14.14
CA SER A 138 -12.40 13.07 14.17
C SER A 138 -12.87 13.71 12.86
N TYR A 139 -12.09 13.64 11.77
CA TYR A 139 -12.50 14.22 10.49
C TYR A 139 -12.97 13.13 9.51
N PRO A 140 -14.28 13.07 9.21
CA PRO A 140 -14.83 12.12 8.22
C PRO A 140 -14.10 12.18 6.88
N GLY A 141 -13.70 13.35 6.43
CA GLY A 141 -12.97 13.54 5.17
C GLY A 141 -11.59 12.86 5.11
N VAL A 142 -10.90 12.71 6.25
CA VAL A 142 -9.57 12.07 6.30
C VAL A 142 -9.70 10.55 6.15
N ALA A 143 -10.67 9.93 6.81
CA ALA A 143 -10.91 8.49 6.71
C ALA A 143 -11.32 8.08 5.29
N ILE A 144 -12.18 8.88 4.63
CA ILE A 144 -12.61 8.67 3.23
C ILE A 144 -11.41 8.80 2.28
N ALA A 145 -10.59 9.84 2.45
CA ALA A 145 -9.39 10.05 1.64
C ALA A 145 -8.37 8.91 1.83
N THR A 146 -8.20 8.43 3.06
CA THR A 146 -7.32 7.30 3.37
C THR A 146 -7.80 6.02 2.72
N CYS A 147 -9.10 5.70 2.81
CA CYS A 147 -9.69 4.54 2.13
C CYS A 147 -9.51 4.63 0.61
N GLY A 148 -9.74 5.80 0.01
CA GLY A 148 -9.52 6.01 -1.43
C GLY A 148 -8.08 5.75 -1.84
N PHE A 149 -7.11 6.26 -1.09
CA PHE A 149 -5.69 6.01 -1.34
C PHE A 149 -5.33 4.52 -1.23
N LEU A 150 -5.84 3.82 -0.20
CA LEU A 150 -5.60 2.39 -0.01
C LEU A 150 -6.17 1.55 -1.16
N PHE A 151 -7.35 1.90 -1.69
CA PHE A 151 -7.89 1.21 -2.86
C PHE A 151 -7.09 1.45 -4.13
N VAL A 152 -6.50 2.63 -4.31
CA VAL A 152 -5.58 2.88 -5.43
C VAL A 152 -4.33 2.01 -5.30
N GLN A 153 -3.76 1.86 -4.09
CA GLN A 153 -2.64 0.95 -3.85
C GLN A 153 -3.03 -0.51 -4.11
N ALA A 154 -4.22 -0.95 -3.66
CA ALA A 154 -4.75 -2.28 -3.97
C ALA A 154 -4.85 -2.51 -5.48
N ALA A 155 -5.36 -1.53 -6.22
CA ALA A 155 -5.48 -1.61 -7.68
C ALA A 155 -4.12 -1.75 -8.36
N TRP A 156 -3.10 -1.01 -7.91
CA TRP A 156 -1.74 -1.16 -8.43
C TRP A 156 -1.17 -2.55 -8.16
N VAL A 157 -1.36 -3.10 -6.96
CA VAL A 157 -0.91 -4.47 -6.64
C VAL A 157 -1.57 -5.49 -7.55
N VAL A 158 -2.88 -5.34 -7.80
CA VAL A 158 -3.62 -6.22 -8.71
C VAL A 158 -3.10 -6.09 -10.15
N LEU A 159 -2.87 -4.87 -10.66
CA LEU A 159 -2.40 -4.65 -12.03
C LEU A 159 -0.97 -5.16 -12.27
N ILE A 160 -0.09 -5.08 -11.27
CA ILE A 160 1.30 -5.55 -11.36
C ILE A 160 1.38 -7.09 -11.28
N LYS A 161 0.41 -7.75 -10.64
CA LYS A 161 0.41 -9.20 -10.45
C LYS A 161 -0.69 -9.89 -11.26
N PRO A 162 -0.44 -10.28 -12.54
CA PRO A 162 -1.47 -10.88 -13.42
C PRO A 162 -2.20 -12.07 -12.83
N LYS A 163 -1.49 -12.93 -12.10
CA LYS A 163 -2.07 -14.12 -11.44
C LYS A 163 -3.24 -13.81 -10.50
N ILE A 164 -3.28 -12.58 -9.92
CA ILE A 164 -4.35 -12.19 -9.00
C ILE A 164 -5.65 -11.93 -9.75
N TRP A 165 -5.63 -11.12 -10.81
CA TRP A 165 -6.84 -10.77 -11.52
C TRP A 165 -7.36 -11.89 -12.45
N GLU A 166 -6.48 -12.81 -12.88
CA GLU A 166 -6.89 -14.00 -13.61
C GLU A 166 -7.77 -14.95 -12.76
N ARG A 167 -7.35 -15.20 -11.52
CA ARG A 167 -8.08 -16.04 -10.58
C ARG A 167 -9.47 -15.50 -10.21
N HIS A 168 -9.61 -14.18 -10.18
CA HIS A 168 -10.82 -13.53 -9.65
C HIS A 168 -11.78 -13.00 -10.73
N GLY A 169 -11.65 -13.47 -11.97
CA GLY A 169 -12.58 -13.12 -13.06
C GLY A 169 -12.53 -11.65 -13.48
N LEU A 170 -11.49 -10.91 -13.10
CA LEU A 170 -11.29 -9.52 -13.48
C LEU A 170 -10.61 -9.37 -14.84
N LYS A 171 -10.05 -10.46 -15.40
CA LYS A 171 -9.30 -10.48 -16.64
C LYS A 171 -10.01 -9.80 -17.80
N PRO A 172 -11.23 -10.17 -18.18
CA PRO A 172 -11.92 -9.59 -19.33
C PRO A 172 -12.11 -8.09 -19.18
N TRP A 173 -12.44 -7.66 -17.96
CA TRP A 173 -12.66 -6.24 -17.67
C TRP A 173 -11.38 -5.45 -17.74
N ILE A 174 -10.28 -5.94 -17.16
CA ILE A 174 -8.97 -5.27 -17.17
C ILE A 174 -8.43 -5.17 -18.59
N GLU A 175 -8.51 -6.24 -19.38
CA GLU A 175 -8.05 -6.26 -20.78
C GLU A 175 -8.84 -5.29 -21.66
N ALA A 176 -10.16 -5.25 -21.52
CA ALA A 176 -11.02 -4.31 -22.24
C ALA A 176 -10.74 -2.85 -21.83
N ALA A 177 -10.50 -2.60 -20.55
CA ALA A 177 -10.19 -1.27 -20.05
C ALA A 177 -8.76 -0.82 -20.45
N ARG A 178 -7.79 -1.73 -20.47
CA ARG A 178 -6.40 -1.47 -20.87
C ARG A 178 -6.26 -1.00 -22.33
N LYS A 179 -7.16 -1.44 -23.20
CA LYS A 179 -7.20 -1.00 -24.61
C LYS A 179 -7.65 0.46 -24.77
N ARG A 180 -8.37 1.01 -23.79
CA ARG A 180 -9.03 2.33 -23.89
C ARG A 180 -8.46 3.39 -22.94
N LEU A 181 -7.85 2.96 -21.83
CA LEU A 181 -7.48 3.84 -20.74
C LEU A 181 -5.96 3.84 -20.55
N HIS A 182 -5.41 5.02 -20.28
CA HIS A 182 -4.05 5.14 -19.79
C HIS A 182 -3.91 4.43 -18.44
N HIS A 183 -2.74 3.85 -18.16
CA HIS A 183 -2.55 2.97 -17.00
C HIS A 183 -2.88 3.60 -15.63
N ASN A 184 -2.67 4.91 -15.45
CA ASN A 184 -3.06 5.62 -14.23
C ASN A 184 -4.59 5.71 -14.10
N VAL A 185 -5.29 6.00 -15.19
CA VAL A 185 -6.75 6.07 -15.22
C VAL A 185 -7.35 4.68 -14.99
N LEU A 186 -6.73 3.65 -15.56
CA LEU A 186 -7.09 2.25 -15.32
C LEU A 186 -6.96 1.88 -13.84
N ALA A 187 -5.88 2.29 -13.18
CA ALA A 187 -5.70 2.05 -11.74
C ALA A 187 -6.80 2.69 -10.90
N ILE A 188 -7.20 3.93 -11.22
CA ILE A 188 -8.31 4.63 -10.54
C ILE A 188 -9.64 3.93 -10.81
N ALA A 189 -9.91 3.54 -12.06
CA ALA A 189 -11.12 2.82 -12.42
C ALA A 189 -11.22 1.47 -11.72
N LEU A 190 -10.10 0.74 -11.60
CA LEU A 190 -10.03 -0.51 -10.85
C LEU A 190 -10.19 -0.28 -9.36
N ALA A 191 -9.58 0.76 -8.78
CA ALA A 191 -9.76 1.13 -7.38
C ALA A 191 -11.24 1.35 -7.04
N ASN A 192 -11.96 2.11 -7.87
CA ASN A 192 -13.40 2.32 -7.73
C ASN A 192 -14.21 1.02 -7.85
N LYS A 193 -13.81 0.10 -8.74
CA LYS A 193 -14.43 -1.21 -8.85
C LYS A 193 -14.20 -2.06 -7.61
N LEU A 194 -12.95 -2.09 -7.09
CA LEU A 194 -12.62 -2.82 -5.87
C LEU A 194 -13.35 -2.26 -4.65
N ALA A 195 -13.47 -0.94 -4.53
CA ALA A 195 -14.23 -0.30 -3.46
C ALA A 195 -15.71 -0.71 -3.47
N ARG A 196 -16.35 -0.76 -4.64
CA ARG A 196 -17.74 -1.22 -4.78
C ARG A 196 -17.91 -2.71 -4.43
N ILE A 197 -16.95 -3.54 -4.83
CA ILE A 197 -16.94 -4.98 -4.49
C ILE A 197 -16.80 -5.13 -2.98
N ALA A 198 -15.83 -4.47 -2.37
CA ALA A 198 -15.59 -4.51 -0.93
C ALA A 198 -16.81 -4.05 -0.12
N TRP A 199 -17.45 -2.96 -0.56
CA TRP A 199 -18.70 -2.52 0.04
C TRP A 199 -19.81 -3.57 -0.09
N SER A 200 -19.99 -4.18 -1.26
CA SER A 200 -20.99 -5.23 -1.49
C SER A 200 -20.74 -6.46 -0.59
N VAL A 201 -19.48 -6.84 -0.39
CA VAL A 201 -19.06 -7.93 0.51
C VAL A 201 -19.48 -7.63 1.95
N LEU A 202 -19.23 -6.42 2.45
CA LEU A 202 -19.61 -6.03 3.81
C LEU A 202 -21.12 -5.90 3.98
N ALA A 203 -21.80 -5.23 3.04
CA ALA A 203 -23.25 -5.00 3.11
C ALA A 203 -24.07 -6.29 3.04
N ARG A 204 -23.59 -7.29 2.29
CA ARG A 204 -24.27 -8.57 2.14
C ARG A 204 -23.79 -9.64 3.11
N GLY A 205 -22.72 -9.40 3.84
CA GLY A 205 -22.12 -10.36 4.78
C GLY A 205 -21.58 -11.64 4.12
N ARG A 206 -21.25 -11.61 2.82
CA ARG A 206 -20.76 -12.76 2.05
C ARG A 206 -19.35 -12.52 1.53
N ALA A 207 -18.52 -13.57 1.48
CA ALA A 207 -17.21 -13.51 0.85
C ALA A 207 -17.33 -13.22 -0.65
N PHE A 208 -16.27 -12.66 -1.23
CA PHE A 208 -16.19 -12.41 -2.66
C PHE A 208 -16.03 -13.73 -3.42
N GLU A 209 -16.99 -14.05 -4.26
CA GLU A 209 -16.93 -15.16 -5.20
C GLU A 209 -16.72 -14.61 -6.61
N ALA A 210 -15.67 -15.07 -7.29
CA ALA A 210 -15.46 -14.75 -8.70
C ALA A 210 -16.58 -15.42 -9.52
N ARG A 211 -17.37 -14.62 -10.24
CA ARG A 211 -18.35 -15.16 -11.17
C ARG A 211 -17.59 -15.98 -12.23
N LYS A 212 -17.71 -17.29 -12.18
CA LYS A 212 -17.28 -18.17 -13.27
C LYS A 212 -18.11 -17.74 -14.49
N ILE A 213 -17.49 -17.12 -15.47
CA ILE A 213 -18.09 -16.93 -16.78
C ILE A 213 -18.07 -18.32 -17.38
N ASP A 214 -19.22 -18.99 -17.36
CA ASP A 214 -19.40 -20.26 -18.04
C ASP A 214 -19.00 -20.09 -19.50
N GLN A 215 -17.96 -20.81 -19.91
CA GLN A 215 -17.52 -20.92 -21.31
C GLN A 215 -18.54 -21.75 -22.15
N ALA A 216 -19.73 -21.98 -21.64
CA ALA A 216 -20.79 -22.81 -22.29
C ALA A 216 -21.46 -22.09 -23.46
N ALA A 217 -21.22 -20.80 -23.70
CA ALA A 217 -21.92 -20.08 -24.79
C ALA A 217 -21.20 -20.08 -26.14
N ASN A 218 -20.05 -20.77 -26.28
CA ASN A 218 -19.27 -20.74 -27.52
C ASN A 218 -19.09 -22.11 -28.19
N GLN A 219 -19.99 -23.08 -27.88
CA GLN A 219 -19.99 -24.38 -28.56
C GLN A 219 -21.28 -24.65 -29.33
N SER A 220 -22.07 -23.63 -29.63
CA SER A 220 -23.25 -23.76 -30.48
C SER A 220 -23.31 -22.59 -31.45
N ALA A 221 -22.40 -22.55 -32.42
CA ALA A 221 -22.51 -21.86 -33.67
C ALA A 221 -21.63 -22.56 -34.71
#